data_a2f1491ff396a96c15da800d27351ade
#
_entry.id   a2f1491ff396a96c15da800d27351ade
#
_cell.length_a   1.000
_cell.length_b   1.000
_cell.length_c   1.000
_cell.angle_alpha   90.00
_cell.angle_beta   90.00
_cell.angle_gamma   90.00
#
_symmetry.space_group_name_H-M   'P 1'
#
loop_
_entity.id
_entity.type
_entity.pdbx_description
1 polymer ?
#
loop_
_entity_poly.entity_id
_entity_poly.type
_entity_poly.pdbx_seq_one_letter_code
_entity_poly.pdbx_strand_id
1 'polypeptide(L)'
;MTHAFATFALTLAIAAALSIAPGTASANYQTSTGSACIAYGTSTTPGELRYLVNGITPLNATDEYILCDFVTDSENGWYNAANSATLQMFFKAGNVEAAVTCTATAGSAYMSGVLTYSGAHTIPATLGGTLTLSGMTAPGSYSWVPFNVVCKLPAKATLARMVLNELGPV
;
A
#
# COMPACT_ATOMS: atom_id res chain seq x y z
N MET A 1 -43.06 -61.17 3.67
CA MET A 1 -42.19 -60.50 4.65
C MET A 1 -40.90 -60.10 3.95
N THR A 2 -40.89 -58.98 3.25
CA THR A 2 -39.69 -58.44 2.55
C THR A 2 -39.98 -57.02 2.10
N HIS A 3 -39.90 -56.07 3.00
CA HIS A 3 -39.81 -54.63 2.64
C HIS A 3 -39.25 -53.83 3.85
N ALA A 4 -37.95 -53.87 4.09
CA ALA A 4 -37.37 -52.99 5.10
C ALA A 4 -35.81 -52.84 4.98
N PHE A 5 -35.25 -52.58 3.80
CA PHE A 5 -33.80 -52.31 3.68
C PHE A 5 -33.41 -51.24 2.64
N ALA A 6 -34.31 -50.38 2.21
CA ALA A 6 -33.99 -49.41 1.12
C ALA A 6 -33.94 -47.94 1.54
N THR A 7 -34.02 -47.59 2.85
CA THR A 7 -34.16 -46.19 3.24
C THR A 7 -32.98 -45.62 4.02
N PHE A 8 -31.87 -46.35 4.19
CA PHE A 8 -30.75 -45.89 5.03
C PHE A 8 -29.50 -45.41 4.25
N ALA A 9 -29.51 -45.55 2.92
CA ALA A 9 -28.33 -45.23 2.11
C ALA A 9 -28.34 -43.81 1.51
N LEU A 10 -29.43 -43.06 1.63
CA LEU A 10 -29.54 -41.74 0.96
C LEU A 10 -29.24 -40.53 1.85
N THR A 11 -29.10 -40.73 3.16
CA THR A 11 -28.84 -39.62 4.11
C THR A 11 -27.38 -39.37 4.41
N LEU A 12 -26.46 -40.22 3.99
CA LEU A 12 -25.02 -40.02 4.24
C LEU A 12 -24.27 -39.26 3.14
N ALA A 13 -24.87 -39.08 1.97
CA ALA A 13 -24.21 -38.43 0.83
C ALA A 13 -24.35 -36.88 0.83
N ILE A 14 -25.20 -36.30 1.66
CA ILE A 14 -25.46 -34.84 1.66
C ILE A 14 -24.59 -34.09 2.69
N ALA A 15 -24.02 -34.80 3.65
CA ALA A 15 -23.18 -34.16 4.70
C ALA A 15 -21.72 -33.88 4.28
N ALA A 16 -21.26 -34.43 3.15
CA ALA A 16 -19.86 -34.26 2.70
C ALA A 16 -19.65 -33.08 1.72
N ALA A 17 -20.70 -32.36 1.31
CA ALA A 17 -20.61 -31.33 0.28
C ALA A 17 -20.60 -29.88 0.82
N LEU A 18 -20.57 -29.68 2.14
CA LEU A 18 -20.68 -28.34 2.76
C LEU A 18 -19.47 -27.89 3.56
N SER A 19 -18.33 -28.54 3.43
CA SER A 19 -17.06 -28.00 3.95
C SER A 19 -16.25 -27.30 2.85
N ILE A 20 -16.88 -26.43 2.06
CA ILE A 20 -16.15 -25.34 1.41
C ILE A 20 -15.88 -24.35 2.55
N ALA A 21 -14.76 -24.52 3.23
CA ALA A 21 -14.25 -23.46 4.08
C ALA A 21 -14.22 -22.20 3.21
N PRO A 22 -14.85 -21.09 3.62
CA PRO A 22 -14.64 -19.84 2.92
C PRO A 22 -13.13 -19.59 2.99
N GLY A 23 -12.47 -19.71 1.83
CA GLY A 23 -11.10 -19.24 1.73
C GLY A 23 -11.15 -17.79 2.19
N THR A 24 -10.44 -17.46 3.24
CA THR A 24 -10.24 -16.08 3.66
C THR A 24 -9.62 -15.39 2.46
N ALA A 25 -10.39 -14.58 1.77
CA ALA A 25 -9.88 -13.71 0.72
C ALA A 25 -9.00 -12.69 1.43
N SER A 26 -7.72 -12.96 1.43
CA SER A 26 -6.71 -12.08 1.97
C SER A 26 -6.49 -10.96 0.96
N ALA A 27 -6.79 -9.74 1.35
CA ALA A 27 -6.55 -8.57 0.50
C ALA A 27 -5.06 -8.22 0.56
N ASN A 28 -4.31 -8.63 -0.44
CA ASN A 28 -2.87 -8.38 -0.54
C ASN A 28 -2.54 -6.92 -0.94
N TYR A 29 -3.56 -6.12 -1.19
CA TYR A 29 -3.41 -4.75 -1.66
C TYR A 29 -4.00 -3.78 -0.66
N GLN A 30 -3.17 -2.90 -0.15
CA GLN A 30 -3.59 -1.74 0.63
C GLN A 30 -3.58 -0.51 -0.28
N THR A 31 -4.69 0.19 -0.35
CA THR A 31 -4.81 1.40 -1.18
C THR A 31 -5.08 2.61 -0.30
N SER A 32 -4.29 3.66 -0.50
CA SER A 32 -4.49 4.95 0.15
C SER A 32 -4.56 6.06 -0.89
N THR A 33 -5.42 7.06 -0.64
CA THR A 33 -5.44 8.29 -1.45
C THR A 33 -4.37 9.25 -0.96
N GLY A 34 -3.83 10.09 -1.84
CA GLY A 34 -2.89 11.14 -1.43
C GLY A 34 -3.47 12.11 -0.40
N SER A 35 -4.79 12.24 -0.31
CA SER A 35 -5.44 13.08 0.69
C SER A 35 -5.33 12.53 2.13
N ALA A 36 -4.94 11.28 2.32
CA ALA A 36 -4.64 10.72 3.63
C ALA A 36 -3.22 11.09 4.15
N CYS A 37 -2.40 11.69 3.30
CA CYS A 37 -1.07 12.17 3.68
C CYS A 37 -1.16 13.52 4.38
N ILE A 38 -0.15 13.83 5.20
CA ILE A 38 -0.05 15.09 5.95
C ILE A 38 1.23 15.85 5.58
N ALA A 39 1.28 17.12 5.91
CA ALA A 39 2.51 17.93 5.82
C ALA A 39 3.61 17.32 6.69
N TYR A 40 4.84 17.29 6.19
CA TYR A 40 5.98 16.70 6.88
C TYR A 40 7.17 17.64 6.93
N GLY A 41 7.81 17.69 8.12
CA GLY A 41 8.99 18.50 8.34
C GLY A 41 8.68 19.97 8.66
N THR A 42 9.75 20.74 8.87
CA THR A 42 9.64 22.15 9.25
C THR A 42 9.46 23.08 8.07
N SER A 43 9.73 22.60 6.86
CA SER A 43 9.60 23.36 5.60
C SER A 43 8.22 23.26 4.97
N THR A 44 7.37 22.38 5.48
CA THR A 44 6.01 22.17 4.94
C THR A 44 5.00 22.33 6.06
N THR A 45 4.02 23.20 5.85
CA THR A 45 2.88 23.38 6.76
C THR A 45 1.58 22.92 6.10
N PRO A 46 0.54 22.54 6.87
CA PRO A 46 -0.75 22.15 6.28
C PRO A 46 -1.36 23.19 5.34
N GLY A 47 -1.10 24.49 5.57
CA GLY A 47 -1.59 25.58 4.72
C GLY A 47 -0.87 25.70 3.36
N GLU A 48 0.25 25.02 3.18
CA GLU A 48 1.01 25.00 1.92
C GLU A 48 0.58 23.85 1.01
N LEU A 49 -0.29 22.97 1.53
CA LEU A 49 -0.84 21.83 0.81
C LEU A 49 -2.33 21.99 0.57
N ARG A 50 -2.77 21.63 -0.61
CA ARG A 50 -4.18 21.53 -0.97
C ARG A 50 -4.61 20.07 -0.94
N TYR A 51 -5.55 19.77 -0.06
CA TYR A 51 -6.19 18.46 0.04
C TYR A 51 -7.37 18.40 -0.93
N LEU A 52 -7.31 17.44 -1.84
CA LEU A 52 -8.35 17.15 -2.81
C LEU A 52 -9.07 15.85 -2.41
N VAL A 53 -10.27 15.63 -2.93
CA VAL A 53 -11.00 14.36 -2.70
C VAL A 53 -10.16 13.14 -3.09
N ASN A 54 -9.32 13.28 -4.09
CA ASN A 54 -8.52 12.19 -4.66
C ASN A 54 -7.03 12.49 -4.71
N GLY A 55 -6.51 13.30 -3.78
CA GLY A 55 -5.07 13.57 -3.76
C GLY A 55 -4.64 14.76 -2.92
N ILE A 56 -3.34 15.00 -2.92
CA ILE A 56 -2.69 16.14 -2.25
C ILE A 56 -1.72 16.82 -3.22
N THR A 57 -1.69 18.13 -3.21
CA THR A 57 -0.86 18.94 -4.11
C THR A 57 -0.29 20.16 -3.40
N PRO A 58 0.98 20.55 -3.65
CA PRO A 58 1.51 21.83 -3.18
C PRO A 58 0.74 23.01 -3.76
N LEU A 59 0.46 24.01 -2.93
CA LEU A 59 -0.14 25.28 -3.35
C LEU A 59 0.91 26.26 -3.86
N ASN A 60 2.09 26.21 -3.28
CA ASN A 60 3.20 27.11 -3.57
C ASN A 60 3.95 26.69 -4.84
N ALA A 61 4.84 27.57 -5.30
CA ALA A 61 5.76 27.29 -6.38
C ALA A 61 7.01 26.52 -5.92
N THR A 62 7.03 26.09 -4.65
CA THR A 62 8.10 25.34 -4.00
C THR A 62 7.74 23.86 -3.88
N ASP A 63 8.77 23.05 -3.73
CA ASP A 63 8.61 21.63 -3.41
C ASP A 63 8.17 21.49 -1.95
N GLU A 64 7.22 20.61 -1.69
CA GLU A 64 6.69 20.35 -0.36
C GLU A 64 6.87 18.90 0.05
N TYR A 65 7.05 18.66 1.35
CA TYR A 65 7.19 17.31 1.88
C TYR A 65 5.87 16.83 2.49
N ILE A 66 5.53 15.59 2.19
CA ILE A 66 4.36 14.90 2.74
C ILE A 66 4.77 13.58 3.39
N LEU A 67 4.04 13.20 4.43
CA LEU A 67 4.13 11.90 5.08
C LEU A 67 2.79 11.16 4.89
N CYS A 68 2.88 9.93 4.47
CA CYS A 68 1.75 9.04 4.27
C CYS A 68 1.97 7.77 5.05
N ASP A 69 1.00 7.40 5.88
CA ASP A 69 1.04 6.17 6.65
C ASP A 69 0.18 5.09 6.00
N PHE A 70 0.61 3.85 6.15
CA PHE A 70 -0.12 2.66 5.74
C PHE A 70 -0.35 1.75 6.94
N VAL A 71 -1.51 1.14 6.96
CA VAL A 71 -1.77 -0.02 7.80
C VAL A 71 -1.36 -1.24 7.00
N THR A 72 -0.37 -1.98 7.48
CA THR A 72 0.05 -3.23 6.86
C THR A 72 -0.83 -4.37 7.35
N ASP A 73 -1.11 -5.33 6.45
CA ASP A 73 -1.89 -6.51 6.79
C ASP A 73 -0.99 -7.57 7.43
N SER A 74 -1.34 -7.97 8.65
CA SER A 74 -0.57 -8.95 9.42
C SER A 74 -0.67 -10.38 8.88
N GLU A 75 -1.68 -10.69 8.07
CA GLU A 75 -1.94 -12.06 7.66
C GLU A 75 -1.08 -12.52 6.47
N ASN A 76 -0.60 -11.59 5.66
CA ASN A 76 0.13 -11.89 4.43
C ASN A 76 1.63 -11.75 4.49
N GLY A 77 2.13 -11.27 5.57
CA GLY A 77 3.48 -11.50 6.01
C GLY A 77 4.59 -11.22 5.01
N TRP A 78 4.65 -10.01 4.43
CA TRP A 78 5.91 -9.54 3.82
C TRP A 78 7.07 -9.45 4.84
N TYR A 79 6.77 -9.67 6.11
CA TYR A 79 7.74 -9.93 7.16
C TYR A 79 8.51 -11.26 6.99
N ASN A 80 8.05 -12.15 6.14
CA ASN A 80 8.80 -13.35 5.80
C ASN A 80 9.84 -12.96 4.75
N ALA A 81 11.11 -13.25 5.01
CA ALA A 81 12.23 -12.92 4.13
C ALA A 81 12.08 -13.44 2.67
N ALA A 82 11.18 -14.39 2.45
CA ALA A 82 10.82 -14.90 1.12
C ALA A 82 9.84 -13.97 0.36
N ASN A 83 9.16 -13.06 1.05
CA ASN A 83 8.15 -12.19 0.47
C ASN A 83 8.68 -10.75 0.43
N SER A 84 8.47 -10.08 -0.68
CA SER A 84 8.80 -8.67 -0.84
C SER A 84 7.55 -7.88 -1.17
N ALA A 85 7.44 -6.68 -0.61
CA ALA A 85 6.38 -5.77 -0.94
C ALA A 85 6.75 -4.85 -2.11
N THR A 86 5.73 -4.35 -2.77
CA THR A 86 5.87 -3.34 -3.83
C THR A 86 4.92 -2.18 -3.54
N LEU A 87 5.45 -0.96 -3.52
CA LEU A 87 4.68 0.26 -3.40
C LEU A 87 4.62 0.97 -4.75
N GLN A 88 3.43 1.25 -5.22
CA GLN A 88 3.17 2.07 -6.40
C GLN A 88 2.54 3.39 -5.98
N MET A 89 3.10 4.50 -6.42
CA MET A 89 2.62 5.85 -6.16
C MET A 89 2.26 6.51 -7.48
N PHE A 90 1.01 6.95 -7.60
CA PHE A 90 0.45 7.52 -8.83
C PHE A 90 0.37 9.02 -8.72
N PHE A 91 1.03 9.72 -9.62
CA PHE A 91 1.11 11.17 -9.66
C PHE A 91 0.36 11.71 -10.87
N LYS A 92 -0.26 12.86 -10.68
CA LYS A 92 -0.81 13.66 -11.76
C LYS A 92 0.12 14.84 -12.04
N ALA A 93 0.34 15.12 -13.32
CA ALA A 93 1.18 16.23 -13.73
C ALA A 93 0.55 17.58 -13.38
N GLY A 94 1.40 18.54 -13.09
CA GLY A 94 1.04 19.94 -12.82
C GLY A 94 1.24 20.90 -14.00
N ASN A 95 1.22 20.40 -15.22
CA ASN A 95 1.55 21.11 -16.46
C ASN A 95 3.04 21.48 -16.63
N VAL A 96 3.90 20.96 -15.79
CA VAL A 96 5.35 21.11 -15.86
C VAL A 96 5.97 19.75 -15.56
N GLU A 97 7.00 19.38 -16.29
CA GLU A 97 7.81 18.21 -15.95
C GLU A 97 8.45 18.41 -14.57
N ALA A 98 8.37 17.42 -13.72
CA ALA A 98 8.83 17.56 -12.36
C ALA A 98 9.37 16.23 -11.80
N ALA A 99 10.44 16.29 -11.03
CA ALA A 99 11.03 15.14 -10.36
C ALA A 99 10.42 14.95 -8.96
N VAL A 100 9.78 13.82 -8.73
CA VAL A 100 9.33 13.37 -7.41
C VAL A 100 10.37 12.45 -6.81
N THR A 101 10.63 12.60 -5.53
CA THR A 101 11.45 11.66 -4.76
C THR A 101 10.66 11.18 -3.57
N CYS A 102 10.60 9.87 -3.36
CA CYS A 102 9.93 9.27 -2.22
C CYS A 102 10.86 8.30 -1.51
N THR A 103 10.72 8.24 -0.19
CA THR A 103 11.39 7.28 0.68
C THR A 103 10.34 6.55 1.50
N ALA A 104 10.25 5.25 1.32
CA ALA A 104 9.44 4.36 2.14
C ALA A 104 10.28 3.83 3.30
N THR A 105 9.67 3.72 4.47
CA THR A 105 10.30 3.20 5.67
C THR A 105 9.44 2.10 6.25
N ALA A 106 10.05 0.93 6.44
CA ALA A 106 9.44 -0.22 7.11
C ALA A 106 10.12 -0.45 8.45
N GLY A 107 9.32 -0.58 9.50
CA GLY A 107 9.81 -0.75 10.86
C GLY A 107 9.68 0.48 11.75
N SER A 108 10.12 0.34 12.98
CA SER A 108 10.14 1.41 13.98
C SER A 108 11.37 1.30 14.89
N ALA A 109 11.63 2.34 15.67
CA ALA A 109 12.73 2.34 16.64
C ALA A 109 12.61 1.25 17.73
N TYR A 110 11.42 0.67 17.92
CA TYR A 110 11.18 -0.42 18.88
C TYR A 110 11.35 -1.81 18.25
N MET A 111 11.56 -1.89 16.94
CA MET A 111 11.80 -3.14 16.23
C MET A 111 13.30 -3.42 16.09
N SER A 112 13.66 -4.63 15.70
CA SER A 112 15.06 -5.04 15.49
C SER A 112 15.77 -4.30 14.35
N GLY A 113 15.08 -3.39 13.67
CA GLY A 113 15.64 -2.57 12.61
C GLY A 113 14.61 -1.72 11.91
N VAL A 114 15.12 -0.79 11.11
CA VAL A 114 14.35 0.05 10.20
C VAL A 114 14.97 -0.11 8.82
N LEU A 115 14.17 -0.43 7.82
CA LEU A 115 14.60 -0.52 6.43
C LEU A 115 14.02 0.64 5.65
N THR A 116 14.85 1.24 4.80
CA THR A 116 14.46 2.37 3.96
C THR A 116 14.66 2.04 2.48
N TYR A 117 13.69 2.43 1.67
CA TYR A 117 13.68 2.25 0.23
C TYR A 117 13.39 3.59 -0.44
N SER A 118 14.27 4.06 -1.28
CA SER A 118 14.12 5.36 -1.94
C SER A 118 14.08 5.22 -3.44
N GLY A 119 13.31 6.09 -4.08
CA GLY A 119 13.23 6.16 -5.53
C GLY A 119 12.87 7.58 -5.99
N ALA A 120 13.19 7.86 -7.23
CA ALA A 120 12.83 9.10 -7.91
C ALA A 120 12.17 8.78 -9.24
N HIS A 121 11.24 9.62 -9.66
CA HIS A 121 10.56 9.52 -10.94
C HIS A 121 10.31 10.90 -11.53
N THR A 122 10.58 11.05 -12.81
CA THR A 122 10.23 12.27 -13.54
C THR A 122 8.82 12.14 -14.08
N ILE A 123 7.94 13.01 -13.61
CA ILE A 123 6.54 13.08 -14.05
C ILE A 123 6.48 13.96 -15.29
N PRO A 124 6.06 13.43 -16.45
CA PRO A 124 5.88 14.23 -17.66
C PRO A 124 4.82 15.32 -17.45
N ALA A 125 4.99 16.47 -18.10
CA ALA A 125 4.13 17.64 -17.93
C ALA A 125 2.63 17.38 -18.25
N THR A 126 2.31 16.44 -19.12
CA THR A 126 0.95 16.22 -19.61
C THR A 126 0.31 14.91 -19.18
N LEU A 127 1.11 13.93 -18.72
CA LEU A 127 0.65 12.55 -18.58
C LEU A 127 0.87 12.14 -17.14
N GLY A 128 0.77 12.48 -16.12
CA GLY A 128 1.05 11.83 -14.85
C GLY A 128 2.13 10.74 -14.93
N GLY A 129 2.45 10.13 -13.84
CA GLY A 129 3.46 9.08 -13.78
C GLY A 129 3.27 8.18 -12.56
N THR A 130 4.01 7.07 -12.56
CA THR A 130 4.01 6.11 -11.46
C THR A 130 5.44 5.90 -10.97
N LEU A 131 5.68 6.16 -9.69
CA LEU A 131 6.90 5.73 -9.02
C LEU A 131 6.64 4.38 -8.35
N THR A 132 7.49 3.40 -8.64
CA THR A 132 7.40 2.06 -8.03
C THR A 132 8.65 1.80 -7.20
N LEU A 133 8.44 1.43 -5.94
CA LEU A 133 9.45 0.88 -5.06
C LEU A 133 9.16 -0.61 -4.89
N SER A 134 10.09 -1.48 -5.29
CA SER A 134 9.92 -2.93 -5.26
C SER A 134 11.01 -3.61 -4.43
N GLY A 135 10.79 -4.88 -4.11
CA GLY A 135 11.75 -5.66 -3.34
C GLY A 135 11.85 -5.22 -1.88
N MET A 136 10.83 -4.55 -1.35
CA MET A 136 10.81 -4.11 0.04
C MET A 136 10.57 -5.31 0.95
N THR A 137 11.40 -5.46 1.97
CA THR A 137 11.26 -6.49 3.00
C THR A 137 10.98 -5.84 4.34
N ALA A 138 10.33 -6.57 5.24
CA ALA A 138 10.14 -6.09 6.60
C ALA A 138 11.35 -6.43 7.49
N PRO A 139 11.71 -5.59 8.44
CA PRO A 139 12.73 -5.92 9.42
C PRO A 139 12.19 -6.92 10.45
N GLY A 140 12.78 -8.11 10.52
CA GLY A 140 12.43 -9.13 11.52
C GLY A 140 11.15 -9.92 11.23
N SER A 141 10.68 -10.67 12.23
CA SER A 141 9.57 -11.62 12.12
C SER A 141 8.30 -11.12 12.81
N TYR A 142 7.95 -9.86 12.62
CA TYR A 142 6.76 -9.28 13.25
C TYR A 142 5.53 -9.44 12.36
N SER A 143 4.40 -9.77 12.95
CA SER A 143 3.12 -9.89 12.25
C SER A 143 2.52 -8.55 11.81
N TRP A 144 3.08 -7.46 12.29
CA TRP A 144 2.70 -6.09 11.91
C TRP A 144 3.97 -5.23 11.79
N VAL A 145 4.04 -4.41 10.78
CA VAL A 145 5.18 -3.53 10.52
C VAL A 145 4.65 -2.13 10.27
N PRO A 146 5.02 -1.14 11.08
CA PRO A 146 4.75 0.25 10.73
C PRO A 146 5.37 0.56 9.38
N PHE A 147 4.59 1.13 8.49
CA PHE A 147 5.02 1.49 7.16
C PHE A 147 4.60 2.90 6.83
N ASN A 148 5.55 3.72 6.48
CA ASN A 148 5.30 5.10 6.09
C ASN A 148 6.11 5.48 4.85
N VAL A 149 5.65 6.53 4.18
CA VAL A 149 6.28 7.06 2.98
C VAL A 149 6.39 8.57 3.10
N VAL A 150 7.61 9.07 2.95
CA VAL A 150 7.86 10.51 2.82
C VAL A 150 8.13 10.82 1.35
N CYS A 151 7.37 11.73 0.78
CA CYS A 151 7.60 12.21 -0.58
C CYS A 151 7.90 13.71 -0.60
N LYS A 152 8.90 14.08 -1.40
CA LYS A 152 9.10 15.43 -1.86
C LYS A 152 8.27 15.63 -3.13
N LEU A 153 7.18 16.38 -3.01
CA LEU A 153 6.30 16.72 -4.13
C LEU A 153 6.76 18.05 -4.76
N PRO A 154 7.08 18.07 -6.04
CA PRO A 154 7.35 19.32 -6.73
C PRO A 154 6.10 20.18 -6.84
N ALA A 155 6.30 21.45 -7.02
CA ALA A 155 5.23 22.43 -7.19
C ALA A 155 4.17 21.95 -8.19
N LYS A 156 2.89 22.05 -7.82
CA LYS A 156 1.73 21.67 -8.63
C LYS A 156 1.59 20.17 -8.97
N ALA A 157 2.56 19.33 -8.67
CA ALA A 157 2.37 17.88 -8.82
C ALA A 157 1.37 17.38 -7.76
N THR A 158 0.52 16.46 -8.14
CA THR A 158 -0.47 15.85 -7.23
C THR A 158 -0.12 14.39 -7.00
N LEU A 159 0.06 13.97 -5.76
CA LEU A 159 -0.01 12.57 -5.40
C LEU A 159 -1.49 12.17 -5.31
N ALA A 160 -1.93 11.34 -6.23
CA ALA A 160 -3.32 10.94 -6.33
C ALA A 160 -3.63 9.70 -5.48
N ARG A 161 -2.83 8.66 -5.63
CA ARG A 161 -3.08 7.36 -5.00
C ARG A 161 -1.78 6.63 -4.73
N MET A 162 -1.79 5.79 -3.71
CA MET A 162 -0.75 4.82 -3.43
C MET A 162 -1.36 3.44 -3.30
N VAL A 163 -0.63 2.42 -3.73
CA VAL A 163 -1.01 1.02 -3.61
C VAL A 163 0.18 0.25 -3.07
N LEU A 164 0.03 -0.32 -1.89
CA LEU A 164 0.99 -1.25 -1.30
C LEU A 164 0.52 -2.67 -1.62
N ASN A 165 1.36 -3.44 -2.29
CA ASN A 165 1.19 -4.87 -2.50
C ASN A 165 2.16 -5.61 -1.59
N GLU A 166 1.65 -6.36 -0.64
CA GLU A 166 2.43 -7.02 0.42
C GLU A 166 2.95 -8.40 0.03
N LEU A 167 2.54 -8.96 -1.09
CA LEU A 167 2.99 -10.30 -1.55
C LEU A 167 4.09 -10.27 -2.61
N GLY A 168 4.64 -9.10 -2.93
CA GLY A 168 5.60 -8.98 -4.01
C GLY A 168 4.97 -8.97 -5.42
N PRO A 169 5.79 -8.92 -6.46
CA PRO A 169 5.27 -8.99 -7.81
C PRO A 169 4.61 -10.35 -8.05
N VAL A 170 3.36 -10.33 -8.46
CA VAL A 170 2.66 -11.49 -9.03
C VAL A 170 3.21 -11.74 -10.41
#